data_6a52c295c7176a9b23c1645ac4e4d1a2
#
_entry.id   6a52c295c7176a9b23c1645ac4e4d1a2
#
_cell.length_a   1.000
_cell.length_b   1.000
_cell.length_c   1.000
_cell.angle_alpha   90.00
_cell.angle_beta   90.00
_cell.angle_gamma   90.00
#
_symmetry.space_group_name_H-M   'P 1'
#
loop_
_entity.id
_entity.type
_entity.pdbx_description
1 polymer ?
#
loop_
_entity_poly.entity_id
_entity_poly.type
_entity_poly.pdbx_seq_one_letter_code
_entity_poly.pdbx_strand_id
1 'polypeptide(L)'
;MVRKKARTKDISSYKQFLKTTRVDTLSYKTISANKETAQKEWVVVDATDQILGRLGSKVAKLLRGKYKPNFTPHVDCGDNVIIINADKVKLTGKKWTDRIYYTYTGYPGGQREHTPASIMAKPNGADRLLHRVVKGMLPKNRLGAKLLGNLYVYAGSEHPHEAQSPKAIDINLYK
;
A
#
# COMPACT_ATOMS: atom_id res chain seq x y z
N MET A 1 47.72 -22.38 -2.78
CA MET A 1 47.13 -21.52 -1.75
C MET A 1 47.31 -20.06 -2.16
N VAL A 2 46.30 -19.44 -2.80
CA VAL A 2 46.40 -18.02 -3.24
C VAL A 2 45.27 -17.27 -2.52
N ARG A 3 45.66 -16.48 -1.53
CA ARG A 3 44.75 -15.59 -0.79
C ARG A 3 44.41 -14.36 -1.67
N LYS A 4 43.18 -14.24 -2.14
CA LYS A 4 42.67 -13.04 -2.78
C LYS A 4 42.59 -11.89 -1.75
N LYS A 5 43.39 -10.86 -1.92
CA LYS A 5 43.27 -9.59 -1.18
C LYS A 5 41.98 -8.89 -1.58
N ALA A 6 41.08 -8.69 -0.63
CA ALA A 6 39.83 -7.93 -0.81
C ALA A 6 40.22 -6.43 -1.05
N ARG A 7 39.60 -5.84 -2.06
CA ARG A 7 39.80 -4.43 -2.49
C ARG A 7 39.29 -3.45 -1.44
N THR A 8 40.17 -2.69 -0.84
CA THR A 8 39.92 -1.56 0.08
C THR A 8 39.53 -0.27 -0.64
N LYS A 9 38.75 -0.32 -1.73
CA LYS A 9 38.46 0.88 -2.54
C LYS A 9 37.16 1.63 -2.17
N ASP A 10 36.33 1.12 -1.28
CA ASP A 10 34.98 1.73 -1.08
C ASP A 10 34.86 2.65 0.15
N ILE A 11 35.84 2.69 1.04
CA ILE A 11 35.73 3.49 2.27
C ILE A 11 35.97 5.00 2.02
N SER A 12 36.72 5.36 0.99
CA SER A 12 36.96 6.78 0.66
C SER A 12 35.73 7.43 0.00
N SER A 13 35.03 6.68 -0.83
CA SER A 13 33.77 7.07 -1.46
C SER A 13 32.66 7.31 -0.42
N TYR A 14 32.52 6.42 0.57
CA TYR A 14 31.58 6.60 1.69
C TYR A 14 31.95 7.81 2.56
N LYS A 15 33.21 8.09 2.79
CA LYS A 15 33.64 9.28 3.54
C LYS A 15 33.37 10.59 2.78
N GLN A 16 33.41 10.56 1.44
CA GLN A 16 33.04 11.70 0.62
C GLN A 16 31.53 11.94 0.61
N PHE A 17 30.71 10.87 0.62
CA PHE A 17 29.26 10.98 0.71
C PHE A 17 28.79 11.53 2.07
N LEU A 18 29.50 11.23 3.16
CA LEU A 18 29.20 11.74 4.50
C LEU A 18 29.69 13.18 4.74
N LYS A 19 30.51 13.75 3.85
CA LYS A 19 31.01 15.13 3.97
C LYS A 19 30.04 16.21 3.48
N THR A 20 28.90 15.86 2.86
CA THR A 20 28.08 16.82 2.15
C THR A 20 26.65 16.94 2.71
N THR A 21 26.48 17.08 4.01
CA THR A 21 25.30 17.80 4.48
C THR A 21 25.56 18.29 5.89
N ARG A 22 26.30 19.36 6.05
CA ARG A 22 26.07 20.28 7.16
C ARG A 22 24.64 20.81 6.92
N VAL A 23 23.67 20.20 7.57
CA VAL A 23 22.32 20.78 7.63
C VAL A 23 22.49 22.08 8.41
N ASP A 24 22.35 23.19 7.74
CA ASP A 24 22.30 24.49 8.39
C ASP A 24 20.99 24.55 9.17
N THR A 25 21.09 24.29 10.48
CA THR A 25 19.93 24.23 11.38
C THR A 25 19.25 25.57 11.55
N LEU A 26 19.91 26.69 11.20
CA LEU A 26 19.38 28.04 11.28
C LEU A 26 18.49 28.39 10.07
N SER A 27 18.72 27.75 8.92
CA SER A 27 17.94 27.96 7.68
C SER A 27 17.02 26.77 7.34
N TYR A 28 16.82 25.83 8.27
CA TYR A 28 15.98 24.66 8.04
C TYR A 28 14.53 25.05 7.79
N LYS A 29 14.06 24.86 6.56
CA LYS A 29 12.66 24.97 6.19
C LYS A 29 12.03 23.59 6.20
N THR A 30 10.92 23.42 6.92
CA THR A 30 10.10 22.21 6.83
C THR A 30 9.56 22.08 5.40
N ILE A 31 9.98 21.03 4.69
CA ILE A 31 9.51 20.75 3.34
C ILE A 31 8.12 20.17 3.44
N SER A 32 7.13 20.88 2.89
CA SER A 32 5.76 20.41 2.76
C SER A 32 5.49 20.11 1.28
N ALA A 33 4.98 18.91 0.99
CA ALA A 33 4.59 18.56 -0.36
C ALA A 33 3.32 19.30 -0.77
N ASN A 34 3.27 19.77 -2.01
CA ASN A 34 2.09 20.29 -2.67
C ASN A 34 1.57 19.29 -3.71
N LYS A 35 0.41 19.53 -4.28
CA LYS A 35 -0.18 18.67 -5.32
C LYS A 35 0.76 18.51 -6.54
N GLU A 36 1.54 19.53 -6.88
CA GLU A 36 2.45 19.56 -8.03
C GLU A 36 3.79 18.88 -7.70
N THR A 37 4.24 18.98 -6.45
CA THR A 37 5.52 18.38 -6.01
C THR A 37 5.40 16.94 -5.51
N ALA A 38 4.17 16.44 -5.35
CA ALA A 38 3.92 15.06 -4.95
C ALA A 38 4.20 14.11 -6.12
N GLN A 39 5.28 13.34 -6.00
CA GLN A 39 5.62 12.30 -6.97
C GLN A 39 4.85 11.02 -6.64
N LYS A 40 4.10 10.50 -7.62
CA LYS A 40 3.35 9.24 -7.52
C LYS A 40 3.98 8.22 -8.43
N GLU A 41 4.25 7.05 -7.89
CA GLU A 41 4.70 5.89 -8.64
C GLU A 41 3.57 4.86 -8.76
N TRP A 42 3.73 3.95 -9.72
CA TRP A 42 2.85 2.80 -9.87
C TRP A 42 3.54 1.57 -9.30
N VAL A 43 2.82 0.83 -8.47
CA VAL A 43 3.34 -0.29 -7.71
C VAL A 43 2.43 -1.50 -7.90
N VAL A 44 3.00 -2.64 -8.27
CA VAL A 44 2.31 -3.93 -8.30
C VAL A 44 2.66 -4.74 -7.06
N VAL A 45 1.63 -5.33 -6.48
CA VAL A 45 1.69 -6.17 -5.29
C VAL A 45 1.00 -7.49 -5.57
N ASP A 46 1.69 -8.60 -5.38
CA ASP A 46 1.09 -9.93 -5.45
C ASP A 46 0.42 -10.30 -4.12
N ALA A 47 -0.86 -10.63 -4.19
CA ALA A 47 -1.66 -11.03 -3.02
C ALA A 47 -1.65 -12.54 -2.77
N THR A 48 -0.96 -13.34 -3.60
CA THR A 48 -0.92 -14.79 -3.47
C THR A 48 -0.44 -15.19 -2.07
N ASP A 49 -1.24 -16.01 -1.39
CA ASP A 49 -0.99 -16.54 -0.06
C ASP A 49 -0.80 -15.49 1.07
N GLN A 50 -1.03 -14.21 0.77
CA GLN A 50 -0.91 -13.14 1.75
C GLN A 50 -2.11 -13.09 2.70
N ILE A 51 -1.85 -12.81 3.97
CA ILE A 51 -2.92 -12.61 4.97
C ILE A 51 -3.58 -11.26 4.72
N LEU A 52 -4.88 -11.26 4.43
CA LEU A 52 -5.68 -10.08 4.07
C LEU A 52 -5.44 -8.86 4.97
N GLY A 53 -5.40 -9.04 6.30
CA GLY A 53 -5.19 -7.91 7.22
C GLY A 53 -3.79 -7.31 7.13
N ARG A 54 -2.76 -8.14 6.99
CA ARG A 54 -1.37 -7.70 6.85
C ARG A 54 -1.14 -7.04 5.50
N LEU A 55 -1.66 -7.62 4.43
CA LEU A 55 -1.68 -7.05 3.09
C LEU A 55 -2.32 -5.65 3.11
N GLY A 56 -3.55 -5.55 3.63
CA GLY A 56 -4.29 -4.29 3.69
C GLY A 56 -3.59 -3.19 4.47
N SER A 57 -2.92 -3.52 5.60
CA SER A 57 -2.19 -2.53 6.39
C SER A 57 -0.98 -1.94 5.65
N LYS A 58 -0.24 -2.78 4.91
CA LYS A 58 0.91 -2.35 4.12
C LYS A 58 0.48 -1.55 2.88
N VAL A 59 -0.57 -2.02 2.19
CA VAL A 59 -1.20 -1.29 1.07
C VAL A 59 -1.70 0.08 1.52
N ALA A 60 -2.35 0.18 2.68
CA ALA A 60 -2.79 1.47 3.22
C ALA A 60 -1.62 2.43 3.52
N LYS A 61 -0.45 1.91 3.96
CA LYS A 61 0.76 2.73 4.12
C LYS A 61 1.29 3.25 2.79
N LEU A 62 1.28 2.41 1.72
CA LEU A 62 1.69 2.79 0.36
C LEU A 62 0.75 3.86 -0.22
N LEU A 63 -0.57 3.63 -0.17
CA LEU A 63 -1.59 4.58 -0.64
C LEU A 63 -1.52 5.93 0.07
N ARG A 64 -1.15 5.94 1.36
CA ARG A 64 -0.98 7.17 2.12
C ARG A 64 0.38 7.83 1.91
N GLY A 65 1.39 7.09 1.44
CA GLY A 65 2.75 7.59 1.22
C GLY A 65 3.58 7.75 2.49
N LYS A 66 3.23 7.05 3.58
CA LYS A 66 3.93 7.19 4.87
C LYS A 66 5.39 6.75 4.87
N TYR A 67 5.84 6.05 3.86
CA TYR A 67 7.24 5.63 3.70
C TYR A 67 8.11 6.69 3.00
N LYS A 68 7.48 7.71 2.40
CA LYS A 68 8.20 8.80 1.71
C LYS A 68 8.69 9.84 2.72
N PRO A 69 9.93 10.37 2.55
CA PRO A 69 10.49 11.38 3.47
C PRO A 69 9.73 12.71 3.43
N ASN A 70 9.11 13.04 2.28
CA ASN A 70 8.33 14.25 2.07
C ASN A 70 6.83 14.08 2.40
N PHE A 71 6.47 13.07 3.18
CA PHE A 71 5.08 12.81 3.54
C PHE A 71 4.43 14.01 4.21
N THR A 72 3.32 14.48 3.63
CA THR A 72 2.53 15.58 4.18
C THR A 72 1.10 15.09 4.44
N PRO A 73 0.57 15.17 5.67
CA PRO A 73 -0.70 14.54 6.05
C PRO A 73 -1.93 15.00 5.29
N HIS A 74 -1.97 16.25 4.81
CA HIS A 74 -3.10 16.85 4.12
C HIS A 74 -3.03 16.76 2.60
N VAL A 75 -1.92 16.22 2.05
CA VAL A 75 -1.70 16.06 0.61
C VAL A 75 -1.69 14.59 0.25
N ASP A 76 -2.14 14.28 -0.96
CA ASP A 76 -2.08 12.92 -1.54
C ASP A 76 -0.66 12.66 -2.07
N CYS A 77 0.22 12.19 -1.18
CA CYS A 77 1.62 11.86 -1.48
C CYS A 77 1.84 10.36 -1.77
N GLY A 78 0.77 9.56 -1.71
CA GLY A 78 0.84 8.11 -1.90
C GLY A 78 1.05 7.69 -3.34
N ASP A 79 1.23 6.40 -3.55
CA ASP A 79 1.38 5.78 -4.84
C ASP A 79 0.08 5.15 -5.34
N ASN A 80 0.04 4.87 -6.64
CA ASN A 80 -1.00 4.04 -7.24
C ASN A 80 -0.64 2.58 -7.01
N VAL A 81 -1.52 1.83 -6.35
CA VAL A 81 -1.26 0.43 -5.97
C VAL A 81 -2.15 -0.50 -6.77
N ILE A 82 -1.53 -1.42 -7.48
CA ILE A 82 -2.18 -2.50 -8.21
C ILE A 82 -2.01 -3.78 -7.40
N ILE A 83 -3.10 -4.45 -7.07
CA ILE A 83 -3.09 -5.76 -6.42
C ILE A 83 -3.49 -6.80 -7.46
N ILE A 84 -2.66 -7.80 -7.67
CA ILE A 84 -2.92 -8.96 -8.53
C ILE A 84 -3.17 -10.21 -7.69
N ASN A 85 -3.76 -11.24 -8.31
CA ASN A 85 -4.12 -12.51 -7.66
C ASN A 85 -5.00 -12.34 -6.40
N ALA A 86 -5.92 -11.38 -6.41
CA ALA A 86 -6.75 -11.04 -5.27
C ALA A 86 -7.63 -12.20 -4.78
N ASP A 87 -7.94 -13.18 -5.64
CA ASP A 87 -8.70 -14.37 -5.27
C ASP A 87 -7.93 -15.33 -4.36
N LYS A 88 -6.59 -15.27 -4.38
CA LYS A 88 -5.71 -16.18 -3.63
C LYS A 88 -5.34 -15.66 -2.24
N VAL A 89 -6.00 -14.61 -1.78
CA VAL A 89 -5.79 -14.02 -0.44
C VAL A 89 -6.25 -14.99 0.65
N LYS A 90 -5.51 -15.05 1.75
CA LYS A 90 -5.81 -15.91 2.91
C LYS A 90 -6.35 -15.13 4.10
N LEU A 91 -7.25 -15.76 4.83
CA LEU A 91 -7.67 -15.37 6.18
C LEU A 91 -7.27 -16.47 7.16
N THR A 92 -6.81 -16.09 8.35
CA THR A 92 -6.40 -17.04 9.39
C THR A 92 -7.58 -17.51 10.21
N GLY A 93 -7.55 -18.78 10.63
CA GLY A 93 -8.58 -19.41 11.45
C GLY A 93 -9.94 -19.46 10.74
N LYS A 94 -11.02 -19.41 11.50
CA LYS A 94 -12.41 -19.48 10.98
C LYS A 94 -12.97 -18.14 10.49
N LYS A 95 -12.12 -17.14 10.19
CA LYS A 95 -12.58 -15.77 9.84
C LYS A 95 -13.36 -15.69 8.52
N TRP A 96 -13.28 -16.69 7.67
CA TRP A 96 -14.10 -16.75 6.46
C TRP A 96 -15.61 -16.80 6.77
N THR A 97 -15.98 -17.49 7.84
CA THR A 97 -17.37 -17.71 8.25
C THR A 97 -17.77 -16.85 9.44
N ASP A 98 -16.88 -16.73 10.43
CA ASP A 98 -17.24 -16.14 11.72
C ASP A 98 -17.13 -14.59 11.72
N ARG A 99 -16.33 -14.03 10.80
CA ARG A 99 -16.24 -12.57 10.71
C ARG A 99 -17.45 -12.00 10.01
N ILE A 100 -18.16 -11.08 10.68
CA ILE A 100 -19.33 -10.40 10.14
C ILE A 100 -19.01 -8.94 9.82
N TYR A 101 -19.37 -8.51 8.63
CA TYR A 101 -19.36 -7.12 8.19
C TYR A 101 -20.78 -6.58 8.16
N TYR A 102 -21.07 -5.62 8.99
CA TYR A 102 -22.36 -4.96 9.02
C TYR A 102 -22.46 -3.84 7.97
N THR A 103 -23.60 -3.75 7.33
CA THR A 103 -24.02 -2.61 6.51
C THR A 103 -25.42 -2.20 6.93
N TYR A 104 -25.69 -0.91 6.87
CA TYR A 104 -26.99 -0.36 7.26
C TYR A 104 -27.55 0.48 6.12
N THR A 105 -28.83 0.28 5.78
CA THR A 105 -29.47 0.95 4.66
C THR A 105 -30.12 2.29 5.02
N GLY A 106 -30.17 2.66 6.32
CA GLY A 106 -30.78 3.88 6.80
C GLY A 106 -32.28 3.74 7.20
N TYR A 107 -32.87 2.58 6.98
CA TYR A 107 -34.27 2.30 7.31
C TYR A 107 -34.41 1.40 8.55
N PRO A 108 -35.53 1.45 9.30
CA PRO A 108 -35.81 0.50 10.36
C PRO A 108 -35.66 -0.95 9.87
N GLY A 109 -34.94 -1.79 10.64
CA GLY A 109 -34.58 -3.16 10.23
C GLY A 109 -33.60 -3.30 9.08
N GLY A 110 -32.98 -2.20 8.62
CA GLY A 110 -32.08 -2.16 7.48
C GLY A 110 -30.66 -2.65 7.73
N GLN A 111 -30.36 -3.27 8.87
CA GLN A 111 -29.05 -3.90 9.12
C GLN A 111 -28.90 -5.16 8.28
N ARG A 112 -27.77 -5.27 7.60
CA ARG A 112 -27.42 -6.46 6.81
C ARG A 112 -26.05 -6.97 7.22
N GLU A 113 -25.93 -8.28 7.25
CA GLU A 113 -24.72 -9.00 7.63
C GLU A 113 -24.10 -9.67 6.41
N HIS A 114 -22.79 -9.57 6.30
CA HIS A 114 -22.02 -10.19 5.23
C HIS A 114 -20.77 -10.85 5.81
N THR A 115 -20.57 -12.12 5.53
CA THR A 115 -19.30 -12.81 5.83
C THR A 115 -18.32 -12.62 4.69
N PRO A 116 -17.00 -12.73 4.91
CA PRO A 116 -16.02 -12.72 3.84
C PRO A 116 -16.32 -13.73 2.74
N ALA A 117 -16.74 -14.95 3.11
CA ALA A 117 -17.14 -15.99 2.16
C ALA A 117 -18.32 -15.54 1.28
N SER A 118 -19.35 -14.93 1.88
CA SER A 118 -20.52 -14.42 1.13
C SER A 118 -20.18 -13.23 0.22
N ILE A 119 -19.14 -12.46 0.54
CA ILE A 119 -18.64 -11.36 -0.31
C ILE A 119 -17.87 -11.95 -1.50
N MET A 120 -16.99 -12.92 -1.26
CA MET A 120 -16.19 -13.56 -2.31
C MET A 120 -17.03 -14.30 -3.34
N ALA A 121 -18.16 -14.89 -2.93
CA ALA A 121 -19.10 -15.57 -3.83
C ALA A 121 -19.82 -14.64 -4.82
N LYS A 122 -19.75 -13.31 -4.62
CA LYS A 122 -20.39 -12.33 -5.51
C LYS A 122 -19.46 -11.97 -6.69
N PRO A 123 -20.02 -11.48 -7.82
CA PRO A 123 -19.22 -10.92 -8.89
C PRO A 123 -18.25 -9.84 -8.34
N ASN A 124 -16.99 -9.88 -8.76
CA ASN A 124 -15.92 -9.02 -8.24
C ASN A 124 -15.76 -9.08 -6.71
N GLY A 125 -15.94 -10.28 -6.12
CA GLY A 125 -15.93 -10.46 -4.67
C GLY A 125 -14.57 -10.11 -4.04
N ALA A 126 -13.46 -10.50 -4.68
CA ALA A 126 -12.10 -10.20 -4.23
C ALA A 126 -11.85 -8.69 -4.16
N ASP A 127 -12.22 -7.96 -5.22
CA ASP A 127 -12.14 -6.51 -5.27
C ASP A 127 -12.93 -5.85 -4.13
N ARG A 128 -14.20 -6.22 -3.98
CA ARG A 128 -15.08 -5.69 -2.91
C ARG A 128 -14.53 -5.95 -1.52
N LEU A 129 -13.97 -7.14 -1.28
CA LEU A 129 -13.42 -7.51 0.01
C LEU A 129 -12.17 -6.69 0.35
N LEU A 130 -11.22 -6.60 -0.59
CA LEU A 130 -9.97 -5.83 -0.43
C LEU A 130 -10.25 -4.34 -0.27
N HIS A 131 -11.08 -3.75 -1.13
CA HIS A 131 -11.49 -2.36 -1.01
C HIS A 131 -12.15 -2.05 0.35
N ARG A 132 -13.00 -2.95 0.84
CA ARG A 132 -13.65 -2.80 2.15
C ARG A 132 -12.63 -2.78 3.29
N VAL A 133 -11.66 -3.70 3.27
CA VAL A 133 -10.62 -3.80 4.30
C VAL A 133 -9.69 -2.61 4.26
N VAL A 134 -9.19 -2.23 3.09
CA VAL A 134 -8.29 -1.06 2.92
C VAL A 134 -9.00 0.24 3.28
N LYS A 135 -10.26 0.43 2.87
CA LYS A 135 -11.09 1.59 3.25
C LYS A 135 -11.18 1.76 4.76
N GLY A 136 -11.30 0.64 5.50
CA GLY A 136 -11.33 0.68 6.97
C GLY A 136 -10.00 1.09 7.61
N MET A 137 -8.88 0.97 6.90
CA MET A 137 -7.52 1.32 7.34
C MET A 137 -7.07 2.71 6.89
N LEU A 138 -7.78 3.34 5.97
CA LEU A 138 -7.54 4.70 5.52
C LEU A 138 -8.29 5.71 6.40
N PRO A 139 -7.86 7.00 6.44
CA PRO A 139 -8.57 8.05 7.14
C PRO A 139 -10.01 8.21 6.63
N LYS A 140 -10.96 8.42 7.54
CA LYS A 140 -12.38 8.60 7.20
C LYS A 140 -12.69 10.07 6.85
N ASN A 141 -12.04 10.60 5.82
CA ASN A 141 -12.22 11.98 5.35
C ASN A 141 -12.19 12.04 3.82
N ARG A 142 -12.38 13.24 3.25
CA ARG A 142 -12.35 13.47 1.80
C ARG A 142 -11.03 13.01 1.16
N LEU A 143 -9.91 13.25 1.83
CA LEU A 143 -8.59 12.79 1.36
C LEU A 143 -8.52 11.26 1.34
N GLY A 144 -9.00 10.58 2.39
CA GLY A 144 -9.03 9.10 2.43
C GLY A 144 -9.88 8.48 1.33
N ALA A 145 -11.00 9.11 0.95
CA ALA A 145 -11.80 8.68 -0.20
C ALA A 145 -11.03 8.82 -1.52
N LYS A 146 -10.26 9.91 -1.68
CA LYS A 146 -9.39 10.13 -2.85
C LYS A 146 -8.24 9.11 -2.90
N LEU A 147 -7.59 8.84 -1.76
CA LEU A 147 -6.53 7.83 -1.66
C LEU A 147 -7.02 6.43 -2.03
N LEU A 148 -8.25 6.08 -1.65
CA LEU A 148 -8.85 4.79 -2.02
C LEU A 148 -9.03 4.65 -3.54
N GLY A 149 -9.24 5.74 -4.28
CA GLY A 149 -9.30 5.75 -5.75
C GLY A 149 -7.98 5.42 -6.44
N ASN A 150 -6.85 5.44 -5.72
CA ASN A 150 -5.54 5.03 -6.24
C ASN A 150 -5.28 3.51 -6.05
N LEU A 151 -6.26 2.76 -5.59
CA LEU A 151 -6.20 1.31 -5.41
C LEU A 151 -6.91 0.61 -6.58
N TYR A 152 -6.19 -0.26 -7.24
CA TYR A 152 -6.66 -1.10 -8.33
C TYR A 152 -6.51 -2.57 -7.92
N VAL A 153 -7.57 -3.36 -8.05
CA VAL A 153 -7.57 -4.76 -7.61
C VAL A 153 -8.01 -5.66 -8.75
N TYR A 154 -7.21 -6.68 -9.03
CA TYR A 154 -7.46 -7.67 -10.06
C TYR A 154 -7.48 -9.07 -9.46
N ALA A 155 -8.46 -9.86 -9.83
CA ALA A 155 -8.62 -11.24 -9.40
C ALA A 155 -7.50 -12.13 -9.94
N GLY A 156 -7.16 -11.96 -11.22
CA GLY A 156 -6.10 -12.70 -11.93
C GLY A 156 -4.71 -12.08 -11.78
N SER A 157 -3.78 -12.61 -12.57
CA SER A 157 -2.39 -12.14 -12.64
C SER A 157 -2.19 -10.98 -13.62
N GLU A 158 -3.14 -10.74 -14.53
CA GLU A 158 -3.05 -9.73 -15.57
C GLU A 158 -3.69 -8.41 -15.13
N HIS A 159 -3.12 -7.31 -15.58
CA HIS A 159 -3.64 -5.96 -15.33
C HIS A 159 -3.45 -5.05 -16.56
N PRO A 160 -4.36 -4.10 -16.85
CA PRO A 160 -4.30 -3.23 -18.03
C PRO A 160 -3.34 -2.04 -17.89
N HIS A 161 -2.52 -1.99 -16.84
CA HIS A 161 -1.66 -0.84 -16.50
C HIS A 161 -0.19 -1.03 -16.90
N GLU A 162 0.12 -1.83 -17.92
CA GLU A 162 1.50 -2.06 -18.37
C GLU A 162 2.17 -0.78 -18.88
N ALA A 163 1.42 0.07 -19.57
CA ALA A 163 1.91 1.35 -20.10
C ALA A 163 2.44 2.29 -19.00
N GLN A 164 2.04 2.09 -17.74
CA GLN A 164 2.50 2.89 -16.60
C GLN A 164 3.83 2.36 -16.01
N SER A 165 4.38 1.27 -16.54
CA SER A 165 5.61 0.62 -16.08
C SER A 165 5.65 0.44 -14.56
N PRO A 166 4.66 -0.27 -13.97
CA PRO A 166 4.55 -0.38 -12.52
C PRO A 166 5.70 -1.21 -11.93
N LYS A 167 6.21 -0.78 -10.77
CA LYS A 167 7.27 -1.48 -10.05
C LYS A 167 6.69 -2.61 -9.20
N ALA A 168 7.19 -3.84 -9.35
CA ALA A 168 6.82 -4.94 -8.48
C ALA A 168 7.47 -4.76 -7.09
N ILE A 169 6.66 -4.84 -6.04
CA ILE A 169 7.12 -4.75 -4.65
C ILE A 169 6.72 -6.01 -3.89
N ASP A 170 7.70 -6.64 -3.24
CA ASP A 170 7.43 -7.68 -2.26
C ASP A 170 6.98 -7.06 -0.94
N ILE A 171 5.72 -7.27 -0.63
CA ILE A 171 5.10 -6.78 0.62
C ILE A 171 5.77 -7.33 1.88
N ASN A 172 6.36 -8.51 1.84
CA ASN A 172 6.98 -9.12 3.02
C ASN A 172 8.23 -8.36 3.48
N LEU A 173 8.94 -7.73 2.54
CA LEU A 173 10.11 -6.90 2.83
C LEU A 173 9.74 -5.52 3.40
N TYR A 174 8.50 -5.08 3.24
CA TYR A 174 8.01 -3.79 3.75
C TYR A 174 7.68 -3.90 5.24
N LYS A 175 8.46 -3.25 6.08
CA LYS A 175 8.23 -3.13 7.53
C LYS A 175 7.24 -2.03 7.88
#